data_977bae504960fcf6d688d1aeb95f79c5
#
_entry.id   977bae504960fcf6d688d1aeb95f79c5
#
_cell.length_a   1.000
_cell.length_b   1.000
_cell.length_c   1.000
_cell.angle_alpha   90.00
_cell.angle_beta   90.00
_cell.angle_gamma   90.00
#
_symmetry.space_group_name_H-M   'P 1'
#
loop_
_entity.id
_entity.type
_entity.pdbx_description
1 polymer ?
#
loop_
_entity_poly.entity_id
_entity_poly.type
_entity_poly.pdbx_seq_one_letter_code
_entity_poly.pdbx_strand_id
1 'polypeptide(L)'
;HLVFGKMMDKVSEKDVRATNARKFAGRGFTMFLGLNRTADELGVENHNYFLYDTSDTVKQYDLMRSIRTNTAQATVCLNRAYPECSPKGTCMMYFTTLYMSDDWGNVKAEDYFKTKDMVANMFIDRFEKDTGAKIRDSIEEISVATPMTYARYCGHPQGVIYGYESQYWDGLMPRLQMMGEDHTVRGLRFAGGYSMRLPGYSSAYFSGDISGRQTVGDIKREG
;
A
#
# COMPACT_ATOMS: atom_id res chain seq x y z
N HIS A 1 16.99 -5.47 4.00
CA HIS A 1 17.67 -5.68 5.31
C HIS A 1 18.19 -7.09 5.48
N LEU A 2 17.38 -8.15 5.18
CA LEU A 2 17.85 -9.55 5.39
C LEU A 2 19.09 -9.86 4.55
N VAL A 3 19.05 -9.56 3.26
CA VAL A 3 20.15 -9.85 2.33
C VAL A 3 21.37 -9.03 2.66
N PHE A 4 21.23 -7.70 2.76
CA PHE A 4 22.36 -6.82 3.07
C PHE A 4 22.86 -6.97 4.52
N GLY A 5 21.99 -7.38 5.45
CA GLY A 5 22.40 -7.59 6.84
C GLY A 5 23.12 -8.90 7.11
N LYS A 6 22.78 -9.98 6.34
CA LYS A 6 23.29 -11.33 6.63
C LYS A 6 24.07 -12.00 5.51
N MET A 7 24.00 -11.45 4.29
CA MET A 7 24.61 -12.03 3.09
C MET A 7 25.43 -10.99 2.31
N MET A 8 25.92 -9.97 2.99
CA MET A 8 26.63 -8.84 2.36
C MET A 8 27.90 -9.29 1.63
N ASP A 9 28.55 -10.31 2.15
CA ASP A 9 29.73 -10.97 1.56
C ASP A 9 29.45 -11.63 0.20
N LYS A 10 28.17 -11.90 -0.10
CA LYS A 10 27.71 -12.56 -1.33
C LYS A 10 27.07 -11.58 -2.32
N VAL A 11 26.90 -10.32 -1.95
CA VAL A 11 26.25 -9.30 -2.77
C VAL A 11 27.30 -8.42 -3.43
N SER A 12 27.18 -8.21 -4.73
CA SER A 12 28.11 -7.33 -5.45
C SER A 12 27.90 -5.86 -5.06
N GLU A 13 28.99 -5.07 -5.08
CA GLU A 13 28.87 -3.60 -4.90
C GLU A 13 27.95 -2.95 -5.92
N LYS A 14 27.86 -3.49 -7.12
CA LYS A 14 26.95 -3.02 -8.16
C LYS A 14 25.50 -3.15 -7.71
N ASP A 15 25.13 -4.30 -7.13
CA ASP A 15 23.75 -4.56 -6.66
C ASP A 15 23.41 -3.69 -5.45
N VAL A 16 24.37 -3.49 -4.55
CA VAL A 16 24.20 -2.57 -3.40
C VAL A 16 23.93 -1.16 -3.90
N ARG A 17 24.76 -0.66 -4.83
CA ARG A 17 24.57 0.68 -5.41
C ARG A 17 23.25 0.81 -6.16
N ALA A 18 22.89 -0.18 -6.97
CA ALA A 18 21.62 -0.19 -7.72
C ALA A 18 20.41 -0.19 -6.80
N THR A 19 20.46 -0.93 -5.69
CA THR A 19 19.39 -0.95 -4.69
C THR A 19 19.26 0.36 -3.95
N ASN A 20 20.39 0.95 -3.52
CA ASN A 20 20.41 2.22 -2.79
C ASN A 20 20.02 3.43 -3.65
N ALA A 21 20.17 3.33 -4.98
CA ALA A 21 19.72 4.37 -5.91
C ALA A 21 18.19 4.41 -6.08
N ARG A 22 17.46 3.40 -5.58
CA ARG A 22 16.01 3.31 -5.76
C ARG A 22 15.27 4.19 -4.76
N LYS A 23 14.16 4.75 -5.21
CA LYS A 23 13.22 5.46 -4.36
C LYS A 23 12.12 4.52 -3.88
N PHE A 24 11.62 4.75 -2.70
CA PHE A 24 10.45 4.05 -2.18
C PHE A 24 9.18 4.59 -2.82
N ALA A 25 8.27 3.66 -3.18
CA ALA A 25 6.95 3.96 -3.70
C ALA A 25 5.97 4.42 -2.61
N GLY A 26 4.68 4.28 -2.86
CA GLY A 26 3.62 4.74 -1.98
C GLY A 26 3.65 4.14 -0.57
N ARG A 27 3.59 5.01 0.40
CA ARG A 27 3.46 4.69 1.84
C ARG A 27 2.00 4.56 2.18
N GLY A 28 1.64 3.50 2.89
CA GLY A 28 0.26 3.19 3.19
C GLY A 28 -0.34 4.01 4.33
N PHE A 29 -1.57 4.45 4.12
CA PHE A 29 -2.45 4.88 5.19
C PHE A 29 -3.78 4.16 5.02
N THR A 30 -4.27 3.53 6.07
CA THR A 30 -5.57 2.85 6.06
C THR A 30 -6.34 3.18 7.33
N MET A 31 -7.59 3.55 7.16
CA MET A 31 -8.55 3.74 8.23
C MET A 31 -9.63 2.67 8.13
N PHE A 32 -9.91 2.00 9.22
CA PHE A 32 -10.95 0.99 9.35
C PHE A 32 -12.06 1.54 10.24
N LEU A 33 -13.30 1.38 9.82
CA LEU A 33 -14.49 1.82 10.53
C LEU A 33 -15.42 0.65 10.81
N GLY A 34 -15.88 0.52 12.06
CA GLY A 34 -17.07 -0.22 12.44
C GLY A 34 -18.24 0.75 12.59
N LEU A 35 -19.34 0.49 11.88
CA LEU A 35 -20.51 1.38 11.81
C LEU A 35 -21.73 0.64 12.37
N ASN A 36 -22.50 1.32 13.22
CA ASN A 36 -23.67 0.76 13.91
C ASN A 36 -24.98 0.80 13.09
N ARG A 37 -24.85 0.94 11.78
CA ARG A 37 -25.94 0.88 10.81
C ARG A 37 -25.53 0.08 9.60
N THR A 38 -26.52 -0.39 8.85
CA THR A 38 -26.30 -1.08 7.58
C THR A 38 -25.82 -0.13 6.48
N ALA A 39 -25.16 -0.66 5.46
CA ALA A 39 -24.73 0.12 4.30
C ALA A 39 -25.90 0.82 3.58
N ASP A 40 -27.10 0.19 3.56
CA ASP A 40 -28.31 0.78 2.97
C ASP A 40 -28.79 2.00 3.74
N GLU A 41 -28.89 1.91 5.08
CA GLU A 41 -29.30 3.03 5.94
C GLU A 41 -28.33 4.21 5.87
N LEU A 42 -27.06 3.95 5.57
CA LEU A 42 -26.01 4.97 5.43
C LEU A 42 -25.92 5.58 4.03
N GLY A 43 -26.63 5.02 3.05
CA GLY A 43 -26.54 5.45 1.64
C GLY A 43 -25.22 5.03 0.96
N VAL A 44 -24.56 3.96 1.47
CA VAL A 44 -23.35 3.41 0.86
C VAL A 44 -23.77 2.37 -0.19
N GLU A 45 -23.86 2.77 -1.45
CA GLU A 45 -24.44 1.96 -2.52
C GLU A 45 -23.47 0.92 -3.09
N ASN A 46 -22.19 1.25 -3.21
CA ASN A 46 -21.20 0.43 -3.90
C ASN A 46 -20.25 -0.28 -2.94
N HIS A 47 -19.72 -1.41 -3.41
CA HIS A 47 -18.66 -2.13 -2.70
C HIS A 47 -17.35 -1.33 -2.69
N ASN A 48 -16.97 -0.71 -3.81
CA ASN A 48 -15.74 0.03 -3.97
C ASN A 48 -15.98 1.44 -4.49
N TYR A 49 -15.21 2.40 -3.96
CA TYR A 49 -15.13 3.77 -4.44
C TYR A 49 -13.66 4.13 -4.65
N PHE A 50 -13.35 4.76 -5.79
CA PHE A 50 -12.07 5.40 -6.06
C PHE A 50 -12.31 6.89 -6.25
N LEU A 51 -11.95 7.69 -5.26
CA LEU A 51 -12.12 9.13 -5.27
C LEU A 51 -10.76 9.79 -5.50
N TYR A 52 -10.68 10.60 -6.54
CA TYR A 52 -9.49 11.36 -6.91
C TYR A 52 -9.77 12.85 -6.89
N ASP A 53 -8.77 13.67 -6.60
CA ASP A 53 -8.91 15.13 -6.53
C ASP A 53 -8.95 15.75 -7.92
N THR A 54 -8.35 15.11 -8.90
CA THR A 54 -8.25 15.59 -10.29
C THR A 54 -8.05 14.44 -11.27
N SER A 55 -8.43 14.65 -12.52
CA SER A 55 -8.13 13.74 -13.64
C SER A 55 -6.72 13.93 -14.23
N ASP A 56 -6.04 15.02 -13.86
CA ASP A 56 -4.62 15.23 -14.19
C ASP A 56 -3.75 14.36 -13.30
N THR A 57 -3.17 13.32 -13.89
CA THR A 57 -2.38 12.32 -13.15
C THR A 57 -1.11 12.89 -12.52
N VAL A 58 -0.47 13.88 -13.16
CA VAL A 58 0.73 14.52 -12.61
C VAL A 58 0.37 15.35 -11.39
N LYS A 59 -0.67 16.17 -11.51
CA LYS A 59 -1.19 16.95 -10.39
C LYS A 59 -1.68 16.05 -9.25
N GLN A 60 -2.39 14.96 -9.56
CA GLN A 60 -2.83 14.01 -8.55
C GLN A 60 -1.65 13.42 -7.78
N TYR A 61 -0.60 13.03 -8.49
CA TYR A 61 0.62 12.50 -7.87
C TYR A 61 1.30 13.53 -6.94
N ASP A 62 1.31 14.81 -7.32
CA ASP A 62 1.86 15.88 -6.49
C ASP A 62 1.00 16.14 -5.24
N LEU A 63 -0.34 16.11 -5.36
CA LEU A 63 -1.24 16.22 -4.20
C LEU A 63 -1.01 15.10 -3.18
N MET A 64 -0.69 13.88 -3.64
CA MET A 64 -0.40 12.72 -2.79
C MET A 64 0.94 12.82 -2.03
N ARG A 65 1.73 13.85 -2.25
CA ARG A 65 3.00 14.06 -1.53
C ARG A 65 2.81 14.68 -0.16
N SER A 66 1.68 15.31 0.14
CA SER A 66 1.46 15.98 1.41
C SER A 66 0.23 15.45 2.16
N ILE A 67 0.37 15.34 3.48
CA ILE A 67 -0.72 15.00 4.41
C ILE A 67 -1.89 15.99 4.30
N ARG A 68 -1.59 17.25 3.96
CA ARG A 68 -2.60 18.33 3.93
C ARG A 68 -3.39 18.40 2.63
N THR A 69 -2.87 17.87 1.54
CA THR A 69 -3.46 18.00 0.20
C THR A 69 -3.99 16.68 -0.36
N ASN A 70 -3.57 15.55 0.19
CA ASN A 70 -3.99 14.25 -0.27
C ASN A 70 -5.35 13.87 0.31
N THR A 71 -6.41 13.94 -0.49
CA THR A 71 -7.74 13.41 -0.16
C THR A 71 -8.17 12.26 -1.08
N ALA A 72 -7.27 11.84 -1.99
CA ALA A 72 -7.50 10.68 -2.83
C ALA A 72 -7.60 9.40 -1.98
N GLN A 73 -8.61 8.58 -2.26
CA GLN A 73 -8.88 7.39 -1.47
C GLN A 73 -9.52 6.26 -2.28
N ALA A 74 -9.12 5.05 -1.95
CA ALA A 74 -9.84 3.83 -2.28
C ALA A 74 -10.63 3.40 -1.04
N THR A 75 -11.96 3.41 -1.15
CA THR A 75 -12.86 3.07 -0.05
C THR A 75 -13.60 1.79 -0.37
N VAL A 76 -13.70 0.89 0.59
CA VAL A 76 -14.39 -0.39 0.44
C VAL A 76 -15.42 -0.55 1.56
N CYS A 77 -16.63 -0.95 1.19
CA CYS A 77 -17.66 -1.43 2.10
C CYS A 77 -17.77 -2.97 1.97
N LEU A 78 -17.23 -3.69 2.94
CA LEU A 78 -17.16 -5.16 2.88
C LEU A 78 -18.54 -5.81 2.83
N ASN A 79 -19.52 -5.26 3.55
CA ASN A 79 -20.87 -5.83 3.62
C ASN A 79 -21.63 -5.82 2.29
N ARG A 80 -21.18 -5.03 1.32
CA ARG A 80 -21.74 -5.08 -0.04
C ARG A 80 -21.39 -6.37 -0.80
N ALA A 81 -20.27 -7.01 -0.46
CA ALA A 81 -19.86 -8.30 -1.02
C ALA A 81 -20.16 -9.47 -0.06
N TYR A 82 -20.00 -9.26 1.24
CA TYR A 82 -20.18 -10.24 2.30
C TYR A 82 -21.06 -9.66 3.41
N PRO A 83 -22.39 -9.76 3.31
CA PRO A 83 -23.30 -9.17 4.31
C PRO A 83 -23.05 -9.63 5.75
N GLU A 84 -22.56 -10.86 5.92
CA GLU A 84 -22.27 -11.50 7.20
C GLU A 84 -20.86 -11.19 7.77
N CYS A 85 -20.07 -10.32 7.15
CA CYS A 85 -18.72 -10.00 7.64
C CYS A 85 -18.72 -9.15 8.93
N SER A 86 -19.86 -8.63 9.32
CA SER A 86 -20.06 -7.90 10.59
C SER A 86 -21.39 -8.31 11.26
N PRO A 87 -21.63 -7.99 12.52
CA PRO A 87 -22.90 -8.24 13.22
C PRO A 87 -24.09 -7.67 12.45
N LYS A 88 -25.26 -8.35 12.59
CA LYS A 88 -26.50 -7.92 11.93
C LYS A 88 -26.85 -6.47 12.34
N GLY A 89 -27.19 -5.64 11.37
CA GLY A 89 -27.51 -4.23 11.58
C GLY A 89 -26.30 -3.29 11.57
N THR A 90 -25.10 -3.81 11.29
CA THR A 90 -23.86 -3.03 11.23
C THR A 90 -23.21 -3.13 9.85
N CYS A 91 -22.19 -2.34 9.60
CA CYS A 91 -21.30 -2.56 8.45
C CYS A 91 -19.86 -2.15 8.75
N MET A 92 -18.95 -2.67 7.93
CA MET A 92 -17.50 -2.39 8.00
C MET A 92 -17.04 -1.70 6.73
N MET A 93 -16.27 -0.63 6.92
CA MET A 93 -15.64 0.09 5.83
C MET A 93 -14.16 0.28 6.09
N TYR A 94 -13.36 0.35 5.03
CA TYR A 94 -11.99 0.83 5.13
C TYR A 94 -11.65 1.79 3.99
N PHE A 95 -10.79 2.74 4.32
CA PHE A 95 -10.32 3.82 3.47
C PHE A 95 -8.81 3.70 3.34
N THR A 96 -8.31 3.60 2.14
CA THR A 96 -6.88 3.47 1.90
C THR A 96 -6.40 4.58 0.98
N THR A 97 -5.26 5.17 1.32
CA THR A 97 -4.53 6.06 0.42
C THR A 97 -3.03 5.77 0.46
N LEU A 98 -2.32 6.40 -0.46
CA LEU A 98 -0.87 6.33 -0.57
C LEU A 98 -0.28 7.73 -0.44
N TYR A 99 0.81 7.84 0.32
CA TYR A 99 1.64 9.04 0.36
C TYR A 99 2.91 8.84 -0.46
N MET A 100 3.16 9.73 -1.43
CA MET A 100 4.32 9.66 -2.34
C MET A 100 5.56 10.37 -1.80
N SER A 101 5.52 10.82 -0.55
CA SER A 101 6.64 11.39 0.19
C SER A 101 6.69 10.83 1.61
N ASP A 102 7.76 11.13 2.35
CA ASP A 102 7.88 10.77 3.78
C ASP A 102 7.35 11.88 4.71
N ASP A 103 6.24 12.50 4.34
CA ASP A 103 5.64 13.60 5.09
C ASP A 103 5.22 13.17 6.51
N TRP A 104 4.77 11.90 6.67
CA TRP A 104 4.47 11.32 7.97
C TRP A 104 5.70 11.14 8.87
N GLY A 105 6.88 10.89 8.31
CA GLY A 105 8.13 10.81 9.06
C GLY A 105 8.56 12.16 9.66
N ASN A 106 8.05 13.27 9.10
CA ASN A 106 8.33 14.63 9.57
C ASN A 106 7.34 15.12 10.64
N VAL A 107 6.27 14.35 10.93
CA VAL A 107 5.30 14.70 11.98
C VAL A 107 5.95 14.51 13.35
N LYS A 108 5.94 15.55 14.17
CA LYS A 108 6.47 15.48 15.54
C LYS A 108 5.62 14.55 16.40
N ALA A 109 6.26 13.91 17.39
CA ALA A 109 5.58 12.95 18.27
C ALA A 109 4.36 13.56 19.00
N GLU A 110 4.50 14.82 19.45
CA GLU A 110 3.44 15.57 20.13
C GLU A 110 2.21 15.86 19.23
N ASP A 111 2.42 16.00 17.92
CA ASP A 111 1.38 16.29 16.94
C ASP A 111 0.82 15.04 16.26
N TYR A 112 1.37 13.85 16.53
CA TYR A 112 1.06 12.64 15.79
C TYR A 112 -0.41 12.27 15.82
N PHE A 113 -1.02 12.19 17.00
CA PHE A 113 -2.44 11.85 17.14
C PHE A 113 -3.35 12.91 16.54
N LYS A 114 -3.06 14.19 16.75
CA LYS A 114 -3.80 15.29 16.14
C LYS A 114 -3.77 15.25 14.62
N THR A 115 -2.60 14.96 14.03
CA THR A 115 -2.45 14.81 12.59
C THR A 115 -3.23 13.60 12.08
N LYS A 116 -3.19 12.50 12.80
CA LYS A 116 -3.93 11.28 12.49
C LYS A 116 -5.44 11.52 12.45
N ASP A 117 -5.97 12.22 13.45
CA ASP A 117 -7.38 12.57 13.54
C ASP A 117 -7.78 13.55 12.42
N MET A 118 -6.95 14.54 12.14
CA MET A 118 -7.17 15.48 11.03
C MET A 118 -7.31 14.74 9.70
N VAL A 119 -6.40 13.81 9.40
CA VAL A 119 -6.44 13.04 8.14
C VAL A 119 -7.66 12.13 8.07
N ALA A 120 -7.98 11.44 9.17
CA ALA A 120 -9.18 10.60 9.24
C ALA A 120 -10.45 11.42 8.95
N ASN A 121 -10.56 12.59 9.55
CA ASN A 121 -11.70 13.49 9.31
C ASN A 121 -11.75 13.99 7.86
N MET A 122 -10.61 14.35 7.27
CA MET A 122 -10.55 14.76 5.85
C MET A 122 -11.09 13.67 4.91
N PHE A 123 -10.81 12.41 5.18
CA PHE A 123 -11.29 11.30 4.34
C PHE A 123 -12.78 11.03 4.54
N ILE A 124 -13.29 11.12 5.77
CA ILE A 124 -14.72 10.98 6.05
C ILE A 124 -15.48 12.12 5.38
N ASP A 125 -15.05 13.38 5.56
CA ASP A 125 -15.66 14.56 4.94
C ASP A 125 -15.71 14.45 3.42
N ARG A 126 -14.59 14.03 2.81
CA ARG A 126 -14.50 13.83 1.38
C ARG A 126 -15.46 12.74 0.89
N PHE A 127 -15.52 11.61 1.57
CA PHE A 127 -16.39 10.51 1.21
C PHE A 127 -17.86 10.92 1.28
N GLU A 128 -18.30 11.52 2.38
CA GLU A 128 -19.68 11.97 2.55
C GLU A 128 -20.08 13.04 1.52
N LYS A 129 -19.17 13.97 1.23
CA LYS A 129 -19.39 15.03 0.24
C LYS A 129 -19.59 14.46 -1.17
N ASP A 130 -18.74 13.54 -1.60
CA ASP A 130 -18.73 13.06 -2.98
C ASP A 130 -19.75 11.95 -3.25
N THR A 131 -20.15 11.20 -2.21
CA THR A 131 -21.10 10.08 -2.36
C THR A 131 -22.51 10.40 -1.88
N GLY A 132 -22.67 11.38 -1.00
CA GLY A 132 -23.93 11.67 -0.32
C GLY A 132 -24.23 10.75 0.88
N ALA A 133 -23.42 9.69 1.09
CA ALA A 133 -23.55 8.81 2.26
C ALA A 133 -23.38 9.58 3.58
N LYS A 134 -23.96 9.05 4.68
CA LYS A 134 -23.92 9.66 6.02
C LYS A 134 -23.34 8.66 7.01
N ILE A 135 -22.01 8.59 7.10
CA ILE A 135 -21.32 7.57 7.89
C ILE A 135 -20.82 8.09 9.25
N ARG A 136 -20.53 9.39 9.38
CA ARG A 136 -19.86 9.98 10.54
C ARG A 136 -20.54 9.66 11.86
N ASP A 137 -21.86 9.91 11.94
CA ASP A 137 -22.62 9.76 13.19
C ASP A 137 -22.87 8.28 13.56
N SER A 138 -22.48 7.35 12.71
CA SER A 138 -22.65 5.92 12.92
C SER A 138 -21.34 5.20 13.22
N ILE A 139 -20.23 5.93 13.38
CA ILE A 139 -18.93 5.35 13.71
C ILE A 139 -18.92 4.95 15.19
N GLU A 140 -18.83 3.65 15.47
CA GLU A 140 -18.61 3.10 16.82
C GLU A 140 -17.14 2.82 17.08
N GLU A 141 -16.44 2.30 16.03
CA GLU A 141 -15.04 1.92 16.13
C GLU A 141 -14.25 2.53 14.99
N ILE A 142 -13.08 3.06 15.32
CA ILE A 142 -12.12 3.57 14.35
C ILE A 142 -10.71 3.09 14.66
N SER A 143 -10.06 2.48 13.68
CA SER A 143 -8.66 2.13 13.76
C SER A 143 -7.92 2.72 12.57
N VAL A 144 -6.79 3.39 12.82
CA VAL A 144 -6.02 4.06 11.76
C VAL A 144 -4.58 3.58 11.76
N ALA A 145 -4.16 2.99 10.65
CA ALA A 145 -2.78 2.63 10.35
C ALA A 145 -2.16 3.70 9.45
N THR A 146 -1.18 4.42 9.97
CA THR A 146 -0.38 5.39 9.22
C THR A 146 0.85 4.71 8.61
N PRO A 147 1.65 5.39 7.76
CA PRO A 147 2.95 4.90 7.33
C PRO A 147 3.84 4.45 8.49
N MET A 148 3.81 5.15 9.63
CA MET A 148 4.58 4.76 10.82
C MET A 148 4.10 3.44 11.42
N THR A 149 2.79 3.16 11.34
CA THR A 149 2.22 1.87 11.76
C THR A 149 2.73 0.74 10.86
N TYR A 150 2.69 0.92 9.55
CA TYR A 150 3.24 -0.05 8.59
C TYR A 150 4.74 -0.27 8.76
N ALA A 151 5.51 0.80 9.00
CA ALA A 151 6.93 0.68 9.28
C ALA A 151 7.20 -0.19 10.51
N ARG A 152 6.45 0.04 11.58
CA ARG A 152 6.62 -0.67 12.86
C ARG A 152 6.20 -2.14 12.79
N TYR A 153 5.02 -2.42 12.25
CA TYR A 153 4.43 -3.77 12.32
C TYR A 153 4.82 -4.66 11.15
N CYS A 154 5.06 -4.10 9.97
CA CYS A 154 5.44 -4.85 8.77
C CYS A 154 6.93 -4.80 8.45
N GLY A 155 7.71 -3.98 9.18
CA GLY A 155 9.13 -3.80 8.92
C GLY A 155 9.44 -3.10 7.59
N HIS A 156 8.46 -2.45 6.99
CA HIS A 156 8.62 -1.75 5.73
C HIS A 156 9.27 -0.38 5.95
N PRO A 157 10.39 -0.06 5.29
CA PRO A 157 11.02 1.24 5.42
C PRO A 157 10.03 2.37 5.12
N GLN A 158 9.94 3.37 5.99
CA GLN A 158 9.03 4.52 5.85
C GLN A 158 7.54 4.14 5.66
N GLY A 159 7.15 2.91 5.99
CA GLY A 159 5.78 2.43 5.79
C GLY A 159 5.35 2.20 4.34
N VAL A 160 6.31 1.96 3.46
CA VAL A 160 6.07 1.66 2.04
C VAL A 160 5.34 0.33 1.89
N ILE A 161 4.22 0.33 1.16
CA ILE A 161 3.45 -0.89 0.89
C ILE A 161 3.57 -1.41 -0.54
N TYR A 162 4.15 -0.62 -1.45
CA TYR A 162 4.30 -0.99 -2.86
C TYR A 162 5.73 -1.21 -3.33
N GLY A 163 6.70 -1.30 -2.42
CA GLY A 163 8.09 -1.55 -2.77
C GLY A 163 8.79 -0.32 -3.33
N TYR A 164 9.46 -0.47 -4.47
CA TYR A 164 10.19 0.63 -5.11
C TYR A 164 9.35 1.35 -6.15
N GLU A 165 9.51 2.68 -6.21
CA GLU A 165 8.95 3.52 -7.26
C GLU A 165 9.59 3.18 -8.62
N SER A 166 8.78 3.19 -9.67
CA SER A 166 9.28 3.07 -11.05
C SER A 166 10.13 4.29 -11.41
N GLN A 167 11.38 4.07 -11.77
CA GLN A 167 12.28 5.12 -12.18
C GLN A 167 12.38 5.20 -13.71
N TYR A 168 12.74 6.35 -14.24
CA TYR A 168 12.93 6.56 -15.68
C TYR A 168 13.90 5.54 -16.30
N TRP A 169 15.01 5.25 -15.61
CA TRP A 169 16.04 4.30 -16.05
C TRP A 169 15.66 2.82 -15.82
N ASP A 170 14.52 2.57 -15.20
CA ASP A 170 14.06 1.27 -14.73
C ASP A 170 12.77 0.85 -15.45
N GLY A 171 12.83 0.88 -16.77
CA GLY A 171 11.72 0.57 -17.65
C GLY A 171 11.23 -0.89 -17.55
N LEU A 172 10.20 -1.23 -18.34
CA LEU A 172 9.57 -2.55 -18.31
C LEU A 172 10.55 -3.68 -18.63
N MET A 173 11.39 -3.52 -19.66
CA MET A 173 12.33 -4.58 -20.10
C MET A 173 13.34 -4.97 -19.02
N PRO A 174 14.06 -4.03 -18.36
CA PRO A 174 14.91 -4.39 -17.22
C PRO A 174 14.20 -5.12 -16.09
N ARG A 175 12.92 -4.80 -15.85
CA ARG A 175 12.12 -5.49 -14.84
C ARG A 175 11.75 -6.91 -15.24
N LEU A 176 11.37 -7.12 -16.48
CA LEU A 176 11.05 -8.45 -17.02
C LEU A 176 12.30 -9.35 -17.02
N GLN A 177 13.47 -8.81 -17.34
CA GLN A 177 14.74 -9.54 -17.28
C GLN A 177 15.09 -10.00 -15.86
N MET A 178 14.68 -9.27 -14.82
CA MET A 178 14.91 -9.66 -13.42
C MET A 178 14.03 -10.82 -12.95
N MET A 179 13.02 -11.22 -13.69
CA MET A 179 12.11 -12.29 -13.28
C MET A 179 12.67 -13.71 -13.48
N GLY A 180 13.75 -13.86 -14.18
CA GLY A 180 14.20 -15.16 -14.62
C GLY A 180 15.38 -15.77 -13.86
N GLU A 181 16.10 -15.00 -13.04
CA GLU A 181 17.43 -15.42 -12.59
C GLU A 181 17.77 -14.99 -11.16
N ASP A 182 18.72 -15.66 -10.55
CA ASP A 182 19.32 -15.37 -9.25
C ASP A 182 20.35 -14.24 -9.37
N HIS A 183 19.90 -13.04 -9.69
CA HIS A 183 20.81 -11.95 -10.08
C HIS A 183 21.69 -11.41 -8.95
N THR A 184 21.21 -11.47 -7.71
CA THR A 184 21.91 -10.88 -6.56
C THR A 184 22.76 -11.94 -5.85
N VAL A 185 22.14 -13.05 -5.52
CA VAL A 185 22.78 -14.21 -4.85
C VAL A 185 22.19 -15.47 -5.44
N ARG A 186 23.04 -16.43 -5.84
CA ARG A 186 22.60 -17.72 -6.38
C ARG A 186 21.63 -18.42 -5.42
N GLY A 187 20.50 -18.91 -5.91
CA GLY A 187 19.46 -19.57 -5.14
C GLY A 187 18.55 -18.64 -4.36
N LEU A 188 18.77 -17.32 -4.42
CA LEU A 188 17.91 -16.32 -3.78
C LEU A 188 16.98 -15.68 -4.81
N ARG A 189 15.68 -15.82 -4.62
CA ARG A 189 14.65 -15.23 -5.47
C ARG A 189 13.81 -14.22 -4.70
N PHE A 190 13.27 -13.25 -5.41
CA PHE A 190 12.41 -12.21 -4.85
C PHE A 190 11.02 -12.32 -5.45
N ALA A 191 9.98 -12.17 -4.61
CA ALA A 191 8.59 -12.06 -5.00
C ALA A 191 7.96 -10.81 -4.39
N GLY A 192 6.82 -10.36 -4.95
CA GLY A 192 6.11 -9.18 -4.47
C GLY A 192 6.61 -7.87 -5.08
N GLY A 193 6.25 -6.75 -4.48
CA GLY A 193 6.51 -5.40 -5.01
C GLY A 193 8.00 -5.04 -5.17
N TYR A 194 8.89 -5.73 -4.47
CA TYR A 194 10.33 -5.53 -4.59
C TYR A 194 10.97 -6.34 -5.72
N SER A 195 10.28 -7.36 -6.24
CA SER A 195 10.76 -8.19 -7.35
C SER A 195 10.59 -7.48 -8.69
N MET A 196 9.38 -7.49 -9.24
CA MET A 196 9.08 -6.87 -10.53
C MET A 196 8.93 -5.35 -10.45
N ARG A 197 8.83 -4.81 -9.25
CA ARG A 197 8.60 -3.37 -9.01
C ARG A 197 7.33 -2.84 -9.68
N LEU A 198 6.37 -3.72 -9.86
CA LEU A 198 5.01 -3.38 -10.25
C LEU A 198 4.15 -3.43 -9.01
N PRO A 199 3.47 -2.35 -8.64
CA PRO A 199 2.65 -2.31 -7.44
C PRO A 199 1.36 -3.10 -7.62
N GLY A 200 0.81 -3.60 -6.49
CA GLY A 200 -0.48 -4.22 -6.43
C GLY A 200 -0.48 -5.74 -6.28
N TYR A 201 -1.65 -6.29 -6.01
CA TYR A 201 -1.84 -7.72 -5.75
C TYR A 201 -1.51 -8.60 -6.95
N SER A 202 -1.97 -8.22 -8.14
CA SER A 202 -1.76 -9.01 -9.37
C SER A 202 -0.28 -9.26 -9.65
N SER A 203 0.55 -8.22 -9.54
CA SER A 203 2.00 -8.33 -9.75
C SER A 203 2.70 -9.14 -8.65
N ALA A 204 2.20 -9.06 -7.41
CA ALA A 204 2.70 -9.86 -6.29
C ALA A 204 2.43 -11.37 -6.52
N TYR A 205 1.21 -11.73 -6.90
CA TYR A 205 0.87 -13.12 -7.24
C TYR A 205 1.65 -13.62 -8.46
N PHE A 206 1.74 -12.82 -9.52
CA PHE A 206 2.45 -13.19 -10.73
C PHE A 206 3.95 -13.42 -10.47
N SER A 207 4.62 -12.54 -9.75
CA SER A 207 6.03 -12.71 -9.39
C SER A 207 6.23 -13.91 -8.44
N GLY A 208 5.28 -14.19 -7.56
CA GLY A 208 5.29 -15.36 -6.69
C GLY A 208 5.21 -16.67 -7.47
N ASP A 209 4.29 -16.77 -8.43
CA ASP A 209 4.15 -17.95 -9.31
C ASP A 209 5.44 -18.21 -10.11
N ILE A 210 6.02 -17.17 -10.72
CA ILE A 210 7.29 -17.28 -11.47
C ILE A 210 8.39 -17.78 -10.55
N SER A 211 8.62 -17.13 -9.41
CA SER A 211 9.67 -17.52 -8.46
C SER A 211 9.49 -18.95 -7.95
N GLY A 212 8.24 -19.36 -7.70
CA GLY A 212 7.92 -20.72 -7.28
C GLY A 212 8.26 -21.75 -8.35
N ARG A 213 7.85 -21.53 -9.60
CA ARG A 213 8.14 -22.45 -10.73
C ARG A 213 9.65 -22.59 -10.98
N GLN A 214 10.39 -21.49 -10.91
CA GLN A 214 11.85 -21.50 -11.06
C GLN A 214 12.52 -22.27 -9.93
N THR A 215 12.10 -22.07 -8.68
CA THR A 215 12.62 -22.81 -7.53
C THR A 215 12.37 -24.32 -7.66
N VAL A 216 11.17 -24.73 -8.07
CA VAL A 216 10.85 -26.14 -8.34
C VAL A 216 11.73 -26.70 -9.45
N GLY A 217 11.98 -25.89 -10.51
CA GLY A 217 12.88 -26.27 -11.60
C GLY A 217 14.32 -26.50 -11.17
N ASP A 218 14.82 -25.67 -10.24
CA ASP A 218 16.18 -25.81 -9.68
C ASP A 218 16.29 -27.08 -8.82
N ILE A 219 15.34 -27.29 -7.93
CA ILE A 219 15.30 -28.51 -7.07
C ILE A 219 15.29 -29.78 -7.92
N LYS A 220 14.53 -29.82 -9.04
CA LYS A 220 14.49 -30.98 -9.93
C LYS A 220 15.76 -31.19 -10.72
N ARG A 221 16.59 -30.17 -10.91
CA ARG A 221 17.86 -30.27 -11.63
C ARG A 221 19.04 -30.66 -10.72
N GLU A 222 18.95 -30.32 -9.44
CA GLU A 222 20.00 -30.55 -8.46
C GLU A 222 19.78 -31.84 -7.61
N GLY A 223 18.57 -32.40 -7.63
CA GLY A 223 18.22 -33.69 -7.01
C GLY A 223 18.14 -34.80 -8.02
#